data_25381116b0cae236b2485c92939a65e4
#
_entry.id   25381116b0cae236b2485c92939a65e4
#
_cell.length_a   1.000
_cell.length_b   1.000
_cell.length_c   1.000
_cell.angle_alpha   90.00
_cell.angle_beta   90.00
_cell.angle_gamma   90.00
#
_symmetry.space_group_name_H-M   'P 1'
#
loop_
_entity.id
_entity.type
_entity.pdbx_description
1 polymer ?
#
loop_
_entity_poly.entity_id
_entity_poly.type
_entity_poly.pdbx_seq_one_letter_code
_entity_poly.pdbx_strand_id
1 'polypeptide(L)'
;TPTITDENIDTIKLILNGEEVKNFKSGTTLTEEGFYTLTAIDKAGNKTQISFQIMENNNQNYIIQDNIIKNISEQTIKSDFDNKLKLGITYKIARNEKEISNTDSIATGDILTTSAGDKYTIIVTGDMNKDGKLNLKDLVKMRKYLLDGNNLDENEMLSADCNFDGKINLKDLVKMRLMLLNQDATK
;
A
#
# COMPACT_ATOMS: atom_id res chain seq x y z
N THR A 1 5.71 -2.52 17.22
CA THR A 1 6.41 -1.61 18.16
C THR A 1 7.43 -0.80 17.37
N PRO A 2 7.16 0.49 17.07
CA PRO A 2 8.11 1.34 16.37
C PRO A 2 9.30 1.66 17.28
N THR A 3 10.52 1.55 16.73
CA THR A 3 11.77 1.83 17.44
C THR A 3 12.57 2.88 16.68
N ILE A 4 13.08 3.87 17.39
CA ILE A 4 13.96 4.92 16.87
C ILE A 4 15.33 4.70 17.49
N THR A 5 16.36 4.56 16.66
CA THR A 5 17.72 4.17 17.08
C THR A 5 18.74 5.29 17.00
N ASP A 6 18.34 6.51 16.60
CA ASP A 6 19.25 7.66 16.53
C ASP A 6 19.45 8.28 17.91
N GLU A 7 20.71 8.41 18.37
CA GLU A 7 21.08 9.01 19.65
C GLU A 7 20.97 10.56 19.66
N ASN A 8 20.85 11.19 18.49
CA ASN A 8 20.77 12.65 18.35
C ASN A 8 19.34 13.17 18.16
N ILE A 9 18.33 12.39 18.49
CA ILE A 9 16.93 12.79 18.36
C ILE A 9 16.66 14.00 19.29
N ASP A 10 15.99 15.00 18.74
CA ASP A 10 15.45 16.16 19.45
C ASP A 10 13.95 15.97 19.73
N THR A 11 13.17 15.62 18.71
CA THR A 11 11.71 15.52 18.83
C THR A 11 11.19 14.25 18.20
N ILE A 12 10.26 13.58 18.91
CA ILE A 12 9.46 12.48 18.39
C ILE A 12 7.99 12.83 18.50
N LYS A 13 7.25 12.73 17.40
CA LYS A 13 5.81 12.96 17.36
C LYS A 13 5.10 11.78 16.72
N LEU A 14 4.10 11.24 17.41
CA LEU A 14 3.20 10.20 16.87
C LEU A 14 1.80 10.79 16.71
N ILE A 15 1.21 10.60 15.55
CA ILE A 15 -0.17 10.98 15.23
C ILE A 15 -0.96 9.71 14.97
N LEU A 16 -2.13 9.57 15.56
CA LEU A 16 -3.11 8.52 15.30
C LEU A 16 -4.38 9.16 14.75
N ASN A 17 -4.80 8.78 13.55
CA ASN A 17 -6.02 9.27 12.90
C ASN A 17 -6.12 10.82 12.86
N GLY A 18 -4.98 11.50 12.72
CA GLY A 18 -4.90 12.98 12.70
C GLY A 18 -4.72 13.63 14.08
N GLU A 19 -4.82 12.89 15.17
CA GLU A 19 -4.65 13.41 16.54
C GLU A 19 -3.30 13.00 17.14
N GLU A 20 -2.68 13.89 17.91
CA GLU A 20 -1.39 13.63 18.52
C GLU A 20 -1.50 12.67 19.72
N VAL A 21 -0.75 11.57 19.67
CA VAL A 21 -0.58 10.64 20.80
C VAL A 21 0.39 11.24 21.81
N LYS A 22 -0.15 11.76 22.90
CA LYS A 22 0.64 12.41 23.95
C LYS A 22 1.56 11.42 24.66
N ASN A 23 2.77 11.90 25.00
CA ASN A 23 3.77 11.12 25.75
C ASN A 23 4.29 9.85 25.06
N PHE A 24 4.19 9.76 23.74
CA PHE A 24 4.78 8.65 23.00
C PHE A 24 6.30 8.60 23.16
N LYS A 25 6.86 7.39 23.35
CA LYS A 25 8.30 7.13 23.43
C LYS A 25 8.69 6.02 22.46
N SER A 26 9.92 6.06 21.95
CA SER A 26 10.48 4.95 21.16
C SER A 26 10.38 3.64 21.94
N GLY A 27 9.98 2.56 21.26
CA GLY A 27 9.78 1.26 21.86
C GLY A 27 8.40 1.04 22.51
N THR A 28 7.51 2.05 22.54
CA THR A 28 6.13 1.85 23.03
C THR A 28 5.37 0.89 22.12
N THR A 29 4.72 -0.12 22.70
CA THR A 29 3.81 -1.00 21.96
C THR A 29 2.51 -0.27 21.68
N LEU A 30 2.15 -0.19 20.41
CA LEU A 30 0.89 0.38 19.95
C LEU A 30 -0.10 -0.75 19.69
N THR A 31 -1.30 -0.65 20.27
CA THR A 31 -2.36 -1.66 20.17
C THR A 31 -3.67 -1.09 19.63
N GLU A 32 -3.82 0.21 19.65
CA GLU A 32 -5.01 0.87 19.14
C GLU A 32 -5.04 0.81 17.62
N GLU A 33 -6.20 0.47 17.06
CA GLU A 33 -6.39 0.45 15.61
C GLU A 33 -6.42 1.85 15.05
N GLY A 34 -5.83 2.01 13.87
CA GLY A 34 -5.86 3.29 13.17
C GLY A 34 -4.63 3.53 12.31
N PHE A 35 -4.62 4.70 11.71
CA PHE A 35 -3.54 5.17 10.87
C PHE A 35 -2.57 6.01 11.69
N TYR A 36 -1.32 5.59 11.70
CA TYR A 36 -0.25 6.22 12.45
C TYR A 36 0.73 6.95 11.53
N THR A 37 1.12 8.15 11.94
CA THR A 37 2.25 8.87 11.36
C THR A 37 3.26 9.16 12.46
N LEU A 38 4.45 8.57 12.34
CA LEU A 38 5.57 8.81 13.25
C LEU A 38 6.57 9.74 12.59
N THR A 39 6.87 10.85 13.24
CA THR A 39 7.86 11.84 12.82
C THR A 39 8.97 11.90 13.86
N ALA A 40 10.23 11.82 13.42
CA ALA A 40 11.41 12.08 14.24
C ALA A 40 12.21 13.23 13.63
N ILE A 41 12.70 14.13 14.48
CA ILE A 41 13.56 15.26 14.11
C ILE A 41 14.81 15.16 14.96
N ASP A 42 15.98 15.23 14.34
CA ASP A 42 17.27 15.27 15.03
C ASP A 42 17.65 16.70 15.45
N LYS A 43 18.71 16.83 16.25
CA LYS A 43 19.23 18.13 16.71
C LYS A 43 19.78 19.01 15.59
N ALA A 44 20.05 18.45 14.42
CA ALA A 44 20.47 19.17 13.22
C ALA A 44 19.28 19.66 12.39
N GLY A 45 18.04 19.24 12.75
CA GLY A 45 16.81 19.62 12.05
C GLY A 45 16.43 18.66 10.91
N ASN A 46 17.14 17.52 10.74
CA ASN A 46 16.74 16.55 9.75
C ASN A 46 15.47 15.82 10.20
N LYS A 47 14.50 15.68 9.28
CA LYS A 47 13.20 15.09 9.56
C LYS A 47 13.05 13.73 8.85
N THR A 48 12.70 12.71 9.61
CA THR A 48 12.26 11.40 9.09
C THR A 48 10.81 11.18 9.46
N GLN A 49 10.00 10.71 8.52
CA GLN A 49 8.59 10.41 8.74
C GLN A 49 8.25 9.06 8.14
N ILE A 50 7.53 8.24 8.92
CA ILE A 50 6.96 6.97 8.46
C ILE A 50 5.47 6.95 8.78
N SER A 51 4.69 6.31 7.91
CA SER A 51 3.27 6.08 8.15
C SER A 51 2.97 4.58 8.07
N PHE A 52 2.10 4.11 8.99
CA PHE A 52 1.69 2.71 9.04
C PHE A 52 0.29 2.60 9.64
N GLN A 53 -0.36 1.46 9.43
CA GLN A 53 -1.69 1.20 9.99
C GLN A 53 -1.65 0.00 10.93
N ILE A 54 -2.35 0.10 12.05
CA ILE A 54 -2.67 -1.02 12.93
C ILE A 54 -4.13 -1.38 12.72
N MET A 55 -4.41 -2.65 12.41
CA MET A 55 -5.75 -3.16 12.14
C MET A 55 -5.95 -4.48 12.88
N GLU A 56 -7.21 -4.79 13.18
CA GLU A 56 -7.58 -6.11 13.69
C GLU A 56 -7.20 -7.20 12.67
N ASN A 57 -6.71 -8.33 13.17
CA ASN A 57 -6.13 -9.42 12.38
C ASN A 57 -7.19 -10.18 11.56
N ASN A 58 -7.87 -9.49 10.66
CA ASN A 58 -8.74 -10.07 9.64
C ASN A 58 -7.94 -10.24 8.35
N ASN A 59 -7.88 -11.44 7.82
CA ASN A 59 -7.09 -11.90 6.66
C ASN A 59 -7.25 -11.13 5.32
N GLN A 60 -7.77 -9.91 5.32
CA GLN A 60 -8.05 -9.10 4.12
C GLN A 60 -7.68 -7.61 4.25
N ASN A 61 -6.79 -7.24 5.16
CA ASN A 61 -6.45 -5.84 5.37
C ASN A 61 -5.38 -5.35 4.38
N TYR A 62 -5.51 -4.10 3.93
CA TYR A 62 -4.48 -3.45 3.12
C TYR A 62 -3.21 -3.27 3.94
N ILE A 63 -2.06 -3.39 3.30
CA ILE A 63 -0.76 -3.14 3.92
C ILE A 63 -0.32 -1.73 3.55
N ILE A 64 -0.09 -0.88 4.55
CA ILE A 64 0.42 0.48 4.37
C ILE A 64 1.84 0.54 4.92
N GLN A 65 2.79 0.77 4.03
CA GLN A 65 4.20 0.85 4.36
C GLN A 65 4.92 1.73 3.33
N ASP A 66 5.86 2.58 3.78
CA ASP A 66 6.73 3.38 2.91
C ASP A 66 5.98 4.18 1.83
N ASN A 67 4.83 4.78 2.21
CA ASN A 67 3.92 5.50 1.32
C ASN A 67 3.30 4.63 0.20
N ILE A 68 3.22 3.33 0.41
CA ILE A 68 2.60 2.36 -0.49
C ILE A 68 1.42 1.71 0.21
N ILE A 69 0.29 1.57 -0.49
CA ILE A 69 -0.88 0.79 -0.07
C ILE A 69 -0.96 -0.44 -0.97
N LYS A 70 -0.79 -1.63 -0.42
CA LYS A 70 -0.78 -2.91 -1.14
C LYS A 70 -1.69 -3.95 -0.50
N ASN A 71 -1.73 -5.17 -1.03
CA ASN A 71 -2.67 -6.24 -0.70
C ASN A 71 -4.10 -5.90 -1.09
N ILE A 72 -4.27 -5.18 -2.19
CA ILE A 72 -5.55 -4.81 -2.76
C ILE A 72 -5.92 -5.86 -3.80
N SER A 73 -7.12 -6.41 -3.69
CA SER A 73 -7.66 -7.36 -4.68
C SER A 73 -8.00 -6.62 -5.98
N GLU A 74 -7.84 -7.29 -7.08
CA GLU A 74 -8.28 -6.81 -8.40
C GLU A 74 -9.79 -6.49 -8.42
N GLN A 75 -10.19 -5.59 -9.32
CA GLN A 75 -11.58 -5.12 -9.48
C GLN A 75 -12.19 -4.47 -8.20
N THR A 76 -11.37 -4.15 -7.19
CA THR A 76 -11.82 -3.37 -6.05
C THR A 76 -12.25 -1.99 -6.53
N ILE A 77 -13.54 -1.66 -6.40
CA ILE A 77 -14.03 -0.31 -6.71
C ILE A 77 -13.69 0.67 -5.56
N LYS A 78 -13.61 1.96 -5.90
CA LYS A 78 -13.19 2.99 -4.93
C LYS A 78 -14.06 2.99 -3.67
N SER A 79 -15.37 2.84 -3.79
CA SER A 79 -16.27 2.80 -2.62
C SER A 79 -15.95 1.64 -1.66
N ASP A 80 -15.59 0.46 -2.18
CA ASP A 80 -15.21 -0.69 -1.34
C ASP A 80 -13.83 -0.50 -0.73
N PHE A 81 -12.91 0.11 -1.48
CA PHE A 81 -11.61 0.50 -0.99
C PHE A 81 -11.72 1.48 0.18
N ASP A 82 -12.54 2.53 0.02
CA ASP A 82 -12.78 3.55 1.05
C ASP A 82 -13.40 2.92 2.33
N ASN A 83 -14.34 1.99 2.18
CA ASN A 83 -14.96 1.29 3.30
C ASN A 83 -13.97 0.44 4.10
N LYS A 84 -12.97 -0.12 3.44
CA LYS A 84 -11.93 -0.94 4.08
C LYS A 84 -10.79 -0.11 4.65
N LEU A 85 -10.39 0.98 3.99
CA LEU A 85 -9.19 1.73 4.34
C LEU A 85 -9.33 2.51 5.66
N LYS A 86 -10.50 3.07 5.97
CA LYS A 86 -10.84 3.76 7.23
C LYS A 86 -9.71 4.61 7.83
N LEU A 87 -9.12 5.49 7.04
CA LEU A 87 -7.98 6.33 7.48
C LEU A 87 -8.33 7.35 8.59
N GLY A 88 -9.61 7.59 8.88
CA GLY A 88 -10.05 8.61 9.82
C GLY A 88 -9.82 10.06 9.36
N ILE A 89 -9.26 10.24 8.16
CA ILE A 89 -8.98 11.53 7.52
C ILE A 89 -9.55 11.53 6.10
N THR A 90 -9.87 12.70 5.58
CA THR A 90 -10.33 12.83 4.19
C THR A 90 -9.16 12.70 3.22
N TYR A 91 -9.42 12.12 2.05
CA TYR A 91 -8.44 11.94 0.98
C TYR A 91 -9.12 11.92 -0.39
N LYS A 92 -8.31 12.04 -1.42
CA LYS A 92 -8.70 11.88 -2.82
C LYS A 92 -7.82 10.82 -3.46
N ILE A 93 -8.36 10.10 -4.44
CA ILE A 93 -7.60 9.15 -5.26
C ILE A 93 -7.64 9.64 -6.71
N ALA A 94 -6.47 9.72 -7.33
CA ALA A 94 -6.33 10.18 -8.70
C ALA A 94 -5.50 9.20 -9.54
N ARG A 95 -5.92 9.01 -10.80
CA ARG A 95 -5.20 8.31 -11.86
C ARG A 95 -4.82 9.31 -12.95
N ASN A 96 -3.54 9.41 -13.26
CA ASN A 96 -3.04 10.40 -14.24
C ASN A 96 -3.55 11.82 -13.93
N GLU A 97 -3.45 12.24 -12.68
CA GLU A 97 -3.86 13.56 -12.15
C GLU A 97 -5.39 13.82 -12.16
N LYS A 98 -6.19 12.89 -12.65
CA LYS A 98 -7.65 12.98 -12.65
C LYS A 98 -8.24 12.18 -11.50
N GLU A 99 -9.05 12.82 -10.66
CA GLU A 99 -9.77 12.15 -9.55
C GLU A 99 -10.69 11.06 -10.10
N ILE A 100 -10.62 9.86 -9.51
CA ILE A 100 -11.47 8.72 -9.87
C ILE A 100 -12.81 8.79 -9.14
N SER A 101 -13.86 8.26 -9.74
CA SER A 101 -15.20 8.18 -9.16
C SER A 101 -15.35 6.99 -8.21
N ASN A 102 -16.40 6.99 -7.37
CA ASN A 102 -16.67 5.90 -6.41
C ASN A 102 -16.93 4.54 -7.09
N THR A 103 -17.31 4.54 -8.37
CA THR A 103 -17.60 3.33 -9.17
C THR A 103 -16.39 2.87 -9.99
N ASP A 104 -15.33 3.66 -10.05
CA ASP A 104 -14.12 3.27 -10.78
C ASP A 104 -13.34 2.23 -9.99
N SER A 105 -12.76 1.26 -10.71
CA SER A 105 -11.83 0.30 -10.09
C SER A 105 -10.52 0.98 -9.73
N ILE A 106 -10.00 0.66 -8.56
CA ILE A 106 -8.65 1.01 -8.14
C ILE A 106 -7.65 0.27 -9.04
N ALA A 107 -6.57 0.93 -9.41
CA ALA A 107 -5.49 0.34 -10.23
C ALA A 107 -4.11 0.61 -9.63
N THR A 108 -3.16 -0.21 -10.02
CA THR A 108 -1.74 -0.03 -9.70
C THR A 108 -1.25 1.31 -10.24
N GLY A 109 -0.64 2.12 -9.37
CA GLY A 109 -0.14 3.45 -9.71
C GLY A 109 -1.15 4.59 -9.46
N ASP A 110 -2.38 4.31 -9.02
CA ASP A 110 -3.26 5.35 -8.49
C ASP A 110 -2.63 6.02 -7.27
N ILE A 111 -2.83 7.33 -7.12
CA ILE A 111 -2.27 8.12 -6.02
C ILE A 111 -3.38 8.57 -5.08
N LEU A 112 -3.29 8.13 -3.83
CA LEU A 112 -4.09 8.65 -2.74
C LEU A 112 -3.39 9.87 -2.15
N THR A 113 -4.09 11.00 -2.05
CA THR A 113 -3.58 12.22 -1.39
C THR A 113 -4.49 12.58 -0.22
N THR A 114 -3.94 12.65 0.98
CA THR A 114 -4.67 13.02 2.20
C THR A 114 -4.92 14.52 2.28
N SER A 115 -5.85 14.93 3.14
CA SER A 115 -6.08 16.36 3.45
C SER A 115 -4.85 17.05 4.08
N ALA A 116 -3.92 16.29 4.64
CA ALA A 116 -2.64 16.78 5.16
C ALA A 116 -1.56 16.93 4.06
N GLY A 117 -1.82 16.45 2.84
CA GLY A 117 -0.89 16.49 1.71
C GLY A 117 -0.01 15.25 1.56
N ASP A 118 -0.15 14.25 2.44
CA ASP A 118 0.60 13.00 2.30
C ASP A 118 0.11 12.23 1.07
N LYS A 119 1.04 11.61 0.35
CA LYS A 119 0.75 10.85 -0.87
C LYS A 119 1.12 9.39 -0.70
N TYR A 120 0.24 8.51 -1.16
CA TYR A 120 0.42 7.06 -1.16
C TYR A 120 0.19 6.51 -2.55
N THR A 121 1.11 5.67 -3.01
CA THR A 121 0.95 4.90 -4.24
C THR A 121 0.16 3.63 -3.95
N ILE A 122 -0.88 3.39 -4.72
CA ILE A 122 -1.73 2.22 -4.60
C ILE A 122 -1.20 1.10 -5.51
N ILE A 123 -1.09 -0.11 -4.97
CA ILE A 123 -0.64 -1.31 -5.67
C ILE A 123 -1.71 -2.39 -5.58
N VAL A 124 -2.30 -2.73 -6.71
CA VAL A 124 -3.24 -3.85 -6.84
C VAL A 124 -2.47 -5.11 -7.16
N THR A 125 -2.67 -6.17 -6.37
CA THR A 125 -1.91 -7.42 -6.50
C THR A 125 -2.15 -8.06 -7.87
N GLY A 126 -1.09 -8.24 -8.64
CA GLY A 126 -1.12 -8.87 -9.96
C GLY A 126 -1.49 -7.94 -11.12
N ASP A 127 -1.94 -6.70 -10.89
CA ASP A 127 -2.27 -5.71 -11.91
C ASP A 127 -1.00 -5.05 -12.47
N MET A 128 -0.27 -5.79 -13.29
CA MET A 128 1.00 -5.33 -13.85
C MET A 128 0.83 -4.37 -15.04
N ASN A 129 -0.36 -4.37 -15.68
CA ASN A 129 -0.65 -3.46 -16.79
C ASN A 129 -1.35 -2.17 -16.34
N LYS A 130 -1.65 -2.02 -15.05
CA LYS A 130 -2.23 -0.84 -14.40
C LYS A 130 -3.65 -0.51 -14.87
N ASP A 131 -4.43 -1.54 -15.26
CA ASP A 131 -5.82 -1.36 -15.67
C ASP A 131 -6.85 -1.67 -14.55
N GLY A 132 -6.36 -2.01 -13.34
CA GLY A 132 -7.17 -2.34 -12.17
C GLY A 132 -7.74 -3.75 -12.19
N LYS A 133 -7.31 -4.59 -13.12
CA LYS A 133 -7.79 -5.96 -13.30
C LYS A 133 -6.62 -6.92 -13.32
N LEU A 134 -6.83 -8.09 -12.77
CA LEU A 134 -5.94 -9.21 -13.01
C LEU A 134 -6.51 -10.07 -14.16
N ASN A 135 -5.77 -10.18 -15.25
CA ASN A 135 -6.20 -10.92 -16.43
C ASN A 135 -5.00 -11.53 -17.18
N LEU A 136 -5.27 -12.15 -18.34
CA LEU A 136 -4.22 -12.81 -19.12
C LEU A 136 -3.11 -11.85 -19.61
N LYS A 137 -3.38 -10.53 -19.73
CA LYS A 137 -2.34 -9.57 -20.14
C LYS A 137 -1.27 -9.45 -19.07
N ASP A 138 -1.67 -9.43 -17.80
CA ASP A 138 -0.75 -9.38 -16.66
C ASP A 138 0.08 -10.66 -16.58
N LEU A 139 -0.57 -11.80 -16.74
CA LEU A 139 0.12 -13.10 -16.77
C LEU A 139 1.15 -13.18 -17.90
N VAL A 140 0.83 -12.66 -19.07
CA VAL A 140 1.77 -12.58 -20.21
C VAL A 140 2.93 -11.65 -19.89
N LYS A 141 2.67 -10.50 -19.25
CA LYS A 141 3.69 -9.55 -18.84
C LYS A 141 4.64 -10.16 -17.81
N MET A 142 4.11 -10.84 -16.80
CA MET A 142 4.88 -11.60 -15.80
C MET A 142 5.77 -12.66 -16.47
N ARG A 143 5.22 -13.46 -17.38
CA ARG A 143 5.99 -14.50 -18.07
C ARG A 143 7.12 -13.89 -18.91
N LYS A 144 6.87 -12.79 -19.61
CA LYS A 144 7.93 -12.10 -20.38
C LYS A 144 9.06 -11.63 -19.47
N TYR A 145 8.69 -11.02 -18.32
CA TYR A 145 9.69 -10.60 -17.34
C TYR A 145 10.55 -11.77 -16.87
N LEU A 146 9.95 -12.90 -16.52
CA LEU A 146 10.66 -14.08 -16.02
C LEU A 146 11.54 -14.76 -17.09
N LEU A 147 11.20 -14.65 -18.37
CA LEU A 147 11.95 -15.25 -19.49
C LEU A 147 13.06 -14.33 -20.01
N ASP A 148 12.74 -13.07 -20.22
CA ASP A 148 13.59 -12.15 -21.01
C ASP A 148 14.20 -11.05 -20.14
N GLY A 149 13.82 -10.94 -18.85
CA GLY A 149 14.27 -9.87 -17.97
C GLY A 149 13.78 -8.48 -18.43
N ASN A 150 12.59 -8.42 -19.08
CA ASN A 150 12.02 -7.14 -19.52
C ASN A 150 11.93 -6.15 -18.35
N ASN A 151 12.25 -4.89 -18.63
CA ASN A 151 12.19 -3.84 -17.61
C ASN A 151 10.74 -3.66 -17.12
N LEU A 152 10.55 -3.81 -15.80
CA LEU A 152 9.36 -3.39 -15.08
C LEU A 152 9.67 -2.09 -14.35
N ASP A 153 8.72 -1.18 -14.29
CA ASP A 153 8.83 -0.06 -13.35
C ASP A 153 8.56 -0.52 -11.90
N GLU A 154 8.83 0.37 -10.94
CA GLU A 154 8.72 0.06 -9.52
C GLU A 154 7.31 -0.43 -9.12
N ASN A 155 6.25 0.21 -9.61
CA ASN A 155 4.86 -0.17 -9.31
C ASN A 155 4.51 -1.53 -9.91
N GLU A 156 5.02 -1.82 -11.11
CA GLU A 156 4.86 -3.11 -11.78
C GLU A 156 5.58 -4.22 -11.03
N MET A 157 6.79 -3.95 -10.51
CA MET A 157 7.51 -4.90 -9.66
C MET A 157 6.76 -5.19 -8.36
N LEU A 158 6.23 -4.16 -7.70
CA LEU A 158 5.45 -4.31 -6.48
C LEU A 158 4.14 -5.09 -6.72
N SER A 159 3.49 -4.87 -7.87
CA SER A 159 2.28 -5.60 -8.28
C SER A 159 2.58 -7.06 -8.63
N ALA A 160 3.76 -7.33 -9.18
CA ALA A 160 4.20 -8.68 -9.58
C ALA A 160 4.53 -9.59 -8.39
N ASP A 161 4.97 -9.04 -7.25
CA ASP A 161 5.21 -9.79 -6.02
C ASP A 161 3.88 -10.19 -5.35
N CYS A 162 3.24 -11.21 -5.91
CA CYS A 162 1.90 -11.65 -5.50
C CYS A 162 1.88 -12.40 -4.16
N ASN A 163 3.04 -12.87 -3.68
CA ASN A 163 3.17 -13.58 -2.41
C ASN A 163 3.82 -12.73 -1.31
N PHE A 164 4.24 -11.50 -1.63
CA PHE A 164 4.85 -10.52 -0.73
C PHE A 164 6.16 -10.99 -0.08
N ASP A 165 6.96 -11.84 -0.79
CA ASP A 165 8.24 -12.32 -0.29
C ASP A 165 9.44 -11.41 -0.70
N GLY A 166 9.18 -10.33 -1.42
CA GLY A 166 10.16 -9.36 -1.88
C GLY A 166 10.95 -9.82 -3.12
N LYS A 167 10.52 -10.90 -3.78
CA LYS A 167 11.18 -11.47 -4.97
C LYS A 167 10.16 -11.79 -6.04
N ILE A 168 10.44 -11.40 -7.27
CA ILE A 168 9.60 -11.78 -8.41
C ILE A 168 10.17 -13.05 -9.04
N ASN A 169 9.43 -14.16 -8.93
CA ASN A 169 9.87 -15.46 -9.40
C ASN A 169 8.68 -16.37 -9.80
N LEU A 170 8.96 -17.66 -10.07
CA LEU A 170 7.93 -18.61 -10.47
C LEU A 170 6.82 -18.82 -9.42
N LYS A 171 7.06 -18.54 -8.13
CA LYS A 171 6.02 -18.66 -7.10
C LYS A 171 4.93 -17.62 -7.31
N ASP A 172 5.34 -16.39 -7.71
CA ASP A 172 4.39 -15.30 -8.00
C ASP A 172 3.57 -15.61 -9.25
N LEU A 173 4.22 -16.13 -10.29
CA LEU A 173 3.51 -16.59 -11.49
C LEU A 173 2.46 -17.66 -11.16
N VAL A 174 2.80 -18.63 -10.32
CA VAL A 174 1.87 -19.65 -9.85
C VAL A 174 0.74 -19.03 -9.04
N LYS A 175 1.07 -18.10 -8.12
CA LYS A 175 0.07 -17.40 -7.30
C LYS A 175 -0.89 -16.58 -8.18
N MET A 176 -0.36 -15.81 -9.13
CA MET A 176 -1.14 -15.03 -10.09
C MET A 176 -2.08 -15.92 -10.90
N ARG A 177 -1.59 -17.08 -11.37
CA ARG A 177 -2.42 -18.07 -12.10
C ARG A 177 -3.55 -18.64 -11.23
N LEU A 178 -3.27 -18.94 -9.96
CA LEU A 178 -4.29 -19.42 -9.02
C LEU A 178 -5.35 -18.33 -8.75
N MET A 179 -4.95 -17.08 -8.65
CA MET A 179 -5.88 -15.96 -8.49
C MET A 179 -6.82 -15.85 -9.69
N LEU A 180 -6.28 -15.97 -10.92
CA LEU A 180 -7.09 -16.00 -12.15
C LEU A 180 -8.09 -17.14 -12.19
N LEU A 181 -7.68 -18.34 -11.81
CA LEU A 181 -8.56 -19.52 -11.80
C LEU A 181 -9.69 -19.39 -10.76
N ASN A 182 -9.41 -18.77 -9.61
CA ASN A 182 -10.42 -18.55 -8.58
C ASN A 182 -11.47 -17.51 -8.98
N GLN A 183 -11.14 -16.55 -9.85
CA GLN A 183 -12.12 -15.60 -10.41
C GLN A 183 -13.17 -16.33 -11.25
N ASP A 184 -12.76 -17.32 -12.04
CA ASP A 184 -13.66 -18.09 -12.91
C ASP A 184 -14.58 -19.01 -12.09
N ALA A 185 -14.14 -19.45 -10.91
CA ALA A 185 -14.92 -20.33 -10.03
C ALA A 185 -16.03 -19.59 -9.24
N THR A 186 -16.03 -18.26 -9.22
CA THR A 186 -17.00 -17.41 -8.49
C THR A 186 -18.05 -16.76 -9.39
N LYS A 187 -18.02 -17.05 -10.70
CA LYS A 187 -19.03 -16.64 -11.71
C LYS A 187 -20.01 -17.76 -11.97
#